data_ade09f26820660eef5bead53e3c8ef74
#
_entry.id   ade09f26820660eef5bead53e3c8ef74
#
_cell.length_a   1.000
_cell.length_b   1.000
_cell.length_c   1.000
_cell.angle_alpha   90.00
_cell.angle_beta   90.00
_cell.angle_gamma   90.00
#
_symmetry.space_group_name_H-M   'P 1'
#
loop_
_entity.id
_entity.type
_entity.pdbx_description
1 polymer ?
#
loop_
_entity_poly.entity_id
_entity_poly.type
_entity_poly.pdbx_seq_one_letter_code
_entity_poly.pdbx_strand_id
1 'polypeptide(L)'
;TMYDWIVVDLPVTLERNSLITMSQADRVYLVSTAELPSLHLARRAVGTLEQLGFPKERCEILVNRVEARSKLKTTELEKLLRCAVRDTVPNDYFSLHRVVALGEPLPGDGALGSAVEALASRAAEMAASLKKAADTSHEPALVASYS
;
A
#
# COMPACT_ATOMS: atom_id res chain seq x y z
N THR A 1 -5.15 -3.41 22.04
CA THR A 1 -5.24 -2.36 20.99
C THR A 1 -6.70 -1.96 20.83
N MET A 2 -6.98 -0.65 20.78
CA MET A 2 -8.36 -0.14 20.64
C MET A 2 -8.91 -0.27 19.20
N TYR A 3 -8.03 -0.47 18.21
CA TYR A 3 -8.39 -0.53 16.80
C TYR A 3 -7.75 -1.75 16.13
N ASP A 4 -8.48 -2.39 15.24
CA ASP A 4 -7.95 -3.46 14.40
C ASP A 4 -7.11 -2.92 13.23
N TRP A 5 -7.38 -1.67 12.83
CA TRP A 5 -6.73 -0.99 11.72
C TRP A 5 -6.35 0.44 12.08
N ILE A 6 -5.18 0.86 11.64
CA ILE A 6 -4.72 2.24 11.66
C ILE A 6 -4.18 2.55 10.27
N VAL A 7 -4.83 3.47 9.57
CA VAL A 7 -4.39 3.98 8.27
C VAL A 7 -3.87 5.40 8.48
N VAL A 8 -2.63 5.64 8.05
CA VAL A 8 -1.98 6.94 8.21
C VAL A 8 -1.69 7.51 6.82
N ASP A 9 -2.28 8.66 6.51
CA ASP A 9 -1.95 9.44 5.32
C ASP A 9 -0.71 10.28 5.60
N LEU A 10 0.35 10.05 4.82
CA LEU A 10 1.64 10.70 4.99
C LEU A 10 1.91 11.68 3.85
N PRO A 11 2.58 12.80 4.12
CA PRO A 11 2.98 13.74 3.08
C PRO A 11 3.98 13.10 2.11
N VAL A 12 4.10 13.66 0.91
CA VAL A 12 5.02 13.20 -0.15
C VAL A 12 6.49 13.27 0.29
N THR A 13 6.80 14.13 1.26
CA THR A 13 8.16 14.31 1.78
C THR A 13 8.53 13.22 2.78
N LEU A 14 9.70 12.60 2.58
CA LEU A 14 10.27 11.62 3.51
C LEU A 14 10.95 12.33 4.69
N GLU A 15 10.15 13.01 5.48
CA GLU A 15 10.60 13.68 6.70
C GLU A 15 10.76 12.71 7.86
N ARG A 16 11.43 13.15 8.93
CA ARG A 16 11.69 12.34 10.12
C ARG A 16 10.43 11.67 10.67
N ASN A 17 9.33 12.41 10.77
CA ASN A 17 8.07 11.88 11.30
C ASN A 17 7.46 10.82 10.37
N SER A 18 7.51 11.04 9.05
CA SER A 18 7.08 10.06 8.06
C SER A 18 7.91 8.77 8.15
N LEU A 19 9.23 8.89 8.28
CA LEU A 19 10.13 7.74 8.41
C LEU A 19 9.88 6.95 9.70
N ILE A 20 9.66 7.64 10.83
CA ILE A 20 9.29 6.98 12.10
C ILE A 20 7.97 6.24 11.95
N THR A 21 6.95 6.87 11.38
CA THR A 21 5.64 6.23 11.16
C THR A 21 5.77 5.01 10.26
N MET A 22 6.48 5.13 9.13
CA MET A 22 6.73 4.00 8.23
C MET A 22 7.47 2.86 8.93
N SER A 23 8.45 3.16 9.80
CA SER A 23 9.20 2.12 10.52
C SER A 23 8.33 1.26 11.42
N GLN A 24 7.24 1.81 11.93
CA GLN A 24 6.27 1.12 12.79
C GLN A 24 5.11 0.48 12.00
N ALA A 25 4.92 0.85 10.74
CA ALA A 25 3.82 0.33 9.92
C ALA A 25 4.08 -1.10 9.46
N ASP A 26 3.07 -1.95 9.44
CA ASP A 26 3.15 -3.31 8.85
C ASP A 26 3.30 -3.25 7.34
N ARG A 27 2.72 -2.24 6.69
CA ARG A 27 2.80 -1.99 5.26
C ARG A 27 2.90 -0.50 4.93
N VAL A 28 3.62 -0.20 3.88
CA VAL A 28 3.75 1.13 3.30
C VAL A 28 3.37 1.06 1.83
N TYR A 29 2.40 1.87 1.44
CA TYR A 29 1.99 2.03 0.05
C TYR A 29 2.48 3.37 -0.48
N LEU A 30 3.39 3.33 -1.45
CA LEU A 30 3.80 4.52 -2.19
C LEU A 30 2.82 4.74 -3.35
N VAL A 31 2.04 5.80 -3.28
CA VAL A 31 1.09 6.14 -4.34
C VAL A 31 1.79 6.96 -5.41
N SER A 32 1.72 6.50 -6.65
CA SER A 32 2.30 7.17 -7.82
C SER A 32 1.28 7.20 -8.97
N THR A 33 1.42 8.11 -9.91
CA THR A 33 0.73 8.03 -11.21
C THR A 33 1.63 7.36 -12.24
N ALA A 34 1.06 6.98 -13.39
CA ALA A 34 1.81 6.39 -14.49
C ALA A 34 2.63 7.41 -15.31
N GLU A 35 2.62 8.67 -14.92
CA GLU A 35 3.37 9.75 -15.56
C GLU A 35 4.85 9.70 -15.21
N LEU A 36 5.70 9.97 -16.18
CA LEU A 36 7.15 9.86 -16.05
C LEU A 36 7.74 10.62 -14.84
N PRO A 37 7.35 11.88 -14.56
CA PRO A 37 7.84 12.59 -13.36
C PRO A 37 7.47 11.89 -12.06
N SER A 38 6.22 11.40 -11.95
CA SER A 38 5.73 10.70 -10.75
C SER A 38 6.47 9.37 -10.54
N LEU A 39 6.66 8.60 -11.60
CA LEU A 39 7.45 7.36 -11.55
C LEU A 39 8.90 7.62 -11.14
N HIS A 40 9.50 8.72 -11.62
CA HIS A 40 10.85 9.10 -11.22
C HIS A 40 10.93 9.43 -9.71
N LEU A 41 9.96 10.16 -9.18
CA LEU A 41 9.89 10.46 -7.75
C LEU A 41 9.65 9.20 -6.91
N ALA A 42 8.74 8.32 -7.33
CA ALA A 42 8.49 7.05 -6.66
C ALA A 42 9.76 6.19 -6.61
N ARG A 43 10.49 6.09 -7.73
CA ARG A 43 11.76 5.36 -7.77
C ARG A 43 12.80 5.94 -6.81
N ARG A 44 12.90 7.27 -6.72
CA ARG A 44 13.79 7.93 -5.74
C ARG A 44 13.38 7.61 -4.31
N ALA A 45 12.08 7.67 -4.01
CA ALA A 45 11.55 7.33 -2.68
C ALA A 45 11.90 5.88 -2.30
N VAL A 46 11.69 4.92 -3.19
CA VAL A 46 12.10 3.52 -3.00
C VAL A 46 13.59 3.42 -2.71
N GLY A 47 14.44 4.08 -3.52
CA GLY A 47 15.90 4.06 -3.30
C GLY A 47 16.31 4.67 -1.97
N THR A 48 15.63 5.73 -1.51
CA THR A 48 15.88 6.32 -0.19
C THR A 48 15.48 5.36 0.93
N LEU A 49 14.33 4.71 0.84
CA LEU A 49 13.89 3.71 1.82
C LEU A 49 14.85 2.52 1.88
N GLU A 50 15.33 2.03 0.73
CA GLU A 50 16.35 0.98 0.66
C GLU A 50 17.65 1.38 1.37
N GLN A 51 18.15 2.60 1.14
CA GLN A 51 19.36 3.12 1.80
C GLN A 51 19.19 3.26 3.31
N LEU A 52 17.96 3.51 3.78
CA LEU A 52 17.63 3.57 5.20
C LEU A 52 17.39 2.18 5.82
N GLY A 53 17.55 1.10 5.05
CA GLY A 53 17.36 -0.27 5.53
C GLY A 53 15.89 -0.67 5.69
N PHE A 54 14.95 0.04 5.04
CA PHE A 54 13.54 -0.32 5.10
C PHE A 54 13.29 -1.65 4.36
N PRO A 55 12.55 -2.62 4.98
CA PRO A 55 12.29 -3.92 4.36
C PRO A 55 11.48 -3.78 3.07
N LYS A 56 12.01 -4.29 1.96
CA LYS A 56 11.34 -4.22 0.63
C LYS A 56 9.97 -4.88 0.64
N GLU A 57 9.83 -5.96 1.38
CA GLU A 57 8.60 -6.76 1.49
C GLU A 57 7.46 -5.98 2.16
N ARG A 58 7.79 -4.90 2.86
CA ARG A 58 6.81 -4.02 3.52
C ARG A 58 6.47 -2.79 2.68
N CYS A 59 7.14 -2.56 1.55
CA CYS A 59 6.90 -1.43 0.67
C CYS A 59 6.36 -1.91 -0.67
N GLU A 60 5.22 -1.40 -1.06
CA GLU A 60 4.55 -1.70 -2.32
C GLU A 60 4.08 -0.40 -2.99
N ILE A 61 3.89 -0.43 -4.30
CA ILE A 61 3.43 0.73 -5.06
C ILE A 61 1.98 0.55 -5.47
N LEU A 62 1.21 1.61 -5.30
CA LEU A 62 -0.12 1.77 -5.90
C LEU A 62 -0.01 2.75 -7.07
N VAL A 63 -0.34 2.30 -8.27
CA VAL A 63 -0.35 3.18 -9.44
C VAL A 63 -1.75 3.74 -9.63
N ASN A 64 -1.90 5.02 -9.35
CA ASN A 64 -3.16 5.73 -9.39
C ASN A 64 -3.39 6.40 -10.77
N ARG A 65 -4.64 6.69 -11.09
CA ARG A 65 -5.07 7.36 -12.33
C ARG A 65 -4.62 6.65 -13.60
N VAL A 66 -4.72 5.32 -13.59
CA VAL A 66 -4.37 4.53 -14.79
C VAL A 66 -5.48 4.65 -15.81
N GLU A 67 -5.13 5.11 -17.00
CA GLU A 67 -6.07 5.19 -18.12
C GLU A 67 -6.47 3.79 -18.60
N ALA A 68 -7.76 3.61 -18.93
CA ALA A 68 -8.29 2.31 -19.39
C ALA A 68 -7.59 1.77 -20.65
N ARG A 69 -6.98 2.66 -21.46
CA ARG A 69 -6.23 2.31 -22.67
C ARG A 69 -4.72 2.27 -22.43
N SER A 70 -4.27 2.35 -21.19
CA SER A 70 -2.84 2.30 -20.87
C SER A 70 -2.24 0.96 -21.33
N LYS A 71 -1.13 1.04 -22.07
CA LYS A 71 -0.34 -0.13 -22.51
C LYS A 71 0.76 -0.49 -21.50
N LEU A 72 0.86 0.23 -20.38
CA LEU A 72 1.87 -0.02 -19.35
C LEU A 72 1.60 -1.34 -18.66
N LYS A 73 2.55 -2.24 -18.75
CA LYS A 73 2.50 -3.52 -18.04
C LYS A 73 3.02 -3.34 -16.63
N THR A 74 2.34 -3.93 -15.66
CA THR A 74 2.76 -3.94 -14.24
C THR A 74 4.21 -4.40 -14.10
N THR A 75 4.61 -5.44 -14.83
CA THR A 75 5.98 -5.97 -14.81
C THR A 75 7.05 -4.98 -15.31
N GLU A 76 6.70 -4.09 -16.21
CA GLU A 76 7.60 -3.03 -16.68
C GLU A 76 7.76 -1.93 -15.63
N LEU A 77 6.65 -1.58 -14.96
CA LEU A 77 6.66 -0.64 -13.83
C LEU A 77 7.48 -1.17 -12.66
N GLU A 78 7.32 -2.43 -12.28
CA GLU A 78 8.10 -3.06 -11.22
C GLU A 78 9.60 -3.06 -11.49
N LYS A 79 10.00 -3.35 -12.73
CA LYS A 79 11.41 -3.26 -13.15
C LYS A 79 11.94 -1.83 -13.06
N LEU A 80 11.15 -0.85 -13.50
CA LEU A 80 11.51 0.56 -13.46
C LEU A 80 11.63 1.06 -12.02
N LEU A 81 10.66 0.73 -11.17
CA LEU A 81 10.54 1.22 -9.81
C LEU A 81 11.38 0.41 -8.81
N ARG A 82 11.80 -0.81 -9.17
CA ARG A 82 12.49 -1.79 -8.29
C ARG A 82 11.69 -2.14 -7.03
N CYS A 83 10.38 -2.05 -7.13
CA CYS A 83 9.43 -2.31 -6.05
C CYS A 83 8.21 -2.98 -6.64
N ALA A 84 7.58 -3.85 -5.87
CA ALA A 84 6.36 -4.53 -6.28
C ALA A 84 5.23 -3.52 -6.50
N VAL A 85 4.48 -3.68 -7.58
CA VAL A 85 3.25 -2.93 -7.83
C VAL A 85 2.10 -3.75 -7.28
N ARG A 86 1.53 -3.28 -6.17
CA ARG A 86 0.43 -3.96 -5.49
C ARG A 86 -0.82 -3.95 -6.32
N ASP A 87 -1.17 -2.76 -6.84
CA ASP A 87 -2.41 -2.55 -7.56
C ASP A 87 -2.38 -1.34 -8.48
N THR A 88 -3.34 -1.29 -9.37
CA THR A 88 -3.60 -0.12 -10.22
C THR A 88 -5.01 0.40 -9.97
N VAL A 89 -5.13 1.70 -9.76
CA VAL A 89 -6.40 2.38 -9.54
C VAL A 89 -6.76 3.15 -10.80
N PRO A 90 -7.93 2.89 -11.41
CA PRO A 90 -8.33 3.54 -12.65
C PRO A 90 -8.56 5.04 -12.48
N ASN A 91 -8.37 5.78 -13.57
CA ASN A 91 -8.72 7.19 -13.63
C ASN A 91 -10.23 7.32 -13.86
N ASP A 92 -10.98 7.68 -12.82
CA ASP A 92 -12.42 7.93 -12.89
C ASP A 92 -12.74 9.31 -12.29
N TYR A 93 -12.43 10.33 -13.06
CA TYR A 93 -12.63 11.72 -12.65
C TYR A 93 -14.10 12.04 -12.37
N PHE A 94 -15.01 11.50 -13.18
CA PHE A 94 -16.44 11.86 -13.06
C PHE A 94 -17.07 11.28 -11.80
N SER A 95 -16.83 10.03 -11.49
CA SER A 95 -17.31 9.40 -10.25
C SER A 95 -16.74 10.10 -9.03
N LEU A 96 -15.43 10.39 -9.04
CA LEU A 96 -14.76 11.05 -7.92
C LEU A 96 -15.24 12.50 -7.74
N HIS A 97 -15.40 13.25 -8.83
CA HIS A 97 -15.93 14.62 -8.76
C HIS A 97 -17.31 14.66 -8.12
N ARG A 98 -18.19 13.73 -8.49
CA ARG A 98 -19.53 13.62 -7.93
C ARG A 98 -19.51 13.32 -6.42
N VAL A 99 -18.66 12.37 -6.00
CA VAL A 99 -18.43 12.03 -4.59
C VAL A 99 -17.99 13.25 -3.78
N VAL A 100 -16.98 13.98 -4.28
CA VAL A 100 -16.45 15.16 -3.61
C VAL A 100 -17.47 16.30 -3.58
N ALA A 101 -18.20 16.53 -4.69
CA ALA A 101 -19.18 17.62 -4.80
C ALA A 101 -20.42 17.39 -3.92
N LEU A 102 -20.85 16.15 -3.75
CA LEU A 102 -22.06 15.79 -2.99
C LEU A 102 -21.76 15.32 -1.57
N GLY A 103 -20.51 15.02 -1.24
CA GLY A 103 -20.13 14.42 0.04
C GLY A 103 -20.65 12.99 0.23
N GLU A 104 -20.95 12.30 -0.86
CA GLU A 104 -21.47 10.94 -0.84
C GLU A 104 -20.33 9.91 -0.83
N PRO A 105 -20.54 8.71 -0.30
CA PRO A 105 -19.57 7.63 -0.43
C PRO A 105 -19.34 7.24 -1.89
N LEU A 106 -18.13 6.74 -2.21
CA LEU A 106 -17.84 6.22 -3.54
C LEU A 106 -18.69 4.96 -3.79
N PRO A 107 -19.48 4.91 -4.89
CA PRO A 107 -20.24 3.72 -5.25
C PRO A 107 -19.32 2.53 -5.52
N GLY A 108 -19.65 1.36 -4.98
CA GLY A 108 -18.86 0.14 -5.15
C GLY A 108 -18.94 -0.51 -6.54
N ASP A 109 -19.98 -0.16 -7.32
CA ASP A 109 -20.31 -0.76 -8.63
C ASP A 109 -19.52 -0.17 -9.81
N GLY A 110 -18.78 0.92 -9.60
CA GLY A 110 -17.92 1.54 -10.60
C GLY A 110 -16.52 0.94 -10.65
N ALA A 111 -15.77 1.20 -11.72
CA ALA A 111 -14.38 0.73 -11.88
C ALA A 111 -13.48 1.20 -10.72
N LEU A 112 -13.62 2.44 -10.27
CA LEU A 112 -12.88 2.98 -9.14
C LEU A 112 -13.30 2.33 -7.83
N GLY A 113 -14.61 2.21 -7.57
CA GLY A 113 -15.14 1.57 -6.37
C GLY A 113 -14.69 0.12 -6.25
N SER A 114 -14.82 -0.66 -7.32
CA SER A 114 -14.38 -2.06 -7.37
C SER A 114 -12.86 -2.19 -7.14
N ALA A 115 -12.05 -1.27 -7.67
CA ALA A 115 -10.60 -1.29 -7.44
C ALA A 115 -10.23 -1.00 -5.96
N VAL A 116 -10.92 -0.05 -5.34
CA VAL A 116 -10.73 0.29 -3.92
C VAL A 116 -11.19 -0.87 -3.02
N GLU A 117 -12.32 -1.49 -3.31
CA GLU A 117 -12.83 -2.64 -2.58
C GLU A 117 -11.89 -3.84 -2.68
N ALA A 118 -11.37 -4.12 -3.88
CA ALA A 118 -10.38 -5.18 -4.08
C ALA A 118 -9.08 -4.91 -3.32
N LEU A 119 -8.61 -3.66 -3.28
CA LEU A 119 -7.44 -3.27 -2.48
C LEU A 119 -7.69 -3.47 -0.99
N ALA A 120 -8.85 -3.04 -0.48
CA ALA A 120 -9.23 -3.19 0.92
C ALA A 120 -9.33 -4.67 1.33
N SER A 121 -9.95 -5.51 0.50
CA SER A 121 -10.06 -6.95 0.73
C SER A 121 -8.69 -7.61 0.83
N ARG A 122 -7.78 -7.31 -0.10
CA ARG A 122 -6.40 -7.82 -0.05
C ARG A 122 -5.62 -7.34 1.16
N ALA A 123 -5.81 -6.09 1.58
CA ALA A 123 -5.21 -5.58 2.79
C ALA A 123 -5.72 -6.33 4.03
N ALA A 124 -7.03 -6.60 4.09
CA ALA A 124 -7.65 -7.35 5.18
C ALA A 124 -7.14 -8.80 5.28
N GLU A 125 -7.04 -9.51 4.16
CA GLU A 125 -6.48 -10.87 4.09
C GLU A 125 -5.04 -10.91 4.60
N MET A 126 -4.24 -9.93 4.21
CA MET A 126 -2.85 -9.83 4.64
C MET A 126 -2.73 -9.58 6.14
N ALA A 127 -3.56 -8.69 6.70
CA ALA A 127 -3.56 -8.44 8.14
C ALA A 127 -3.97 -9.68 8.94
N ALA A 128 -4.97 -10.43 8.45
CA ALA A 128 -5.37 -11.70 9.07
C ALA A 128 -4.20 -12.70 9.07
N SER A 129 -3.44 -12.76 7.98
CA SER A 129 -2.26 -13.62 7.88
C SER A 129 -1.13 -13.21 8.84
N LEU A 130 -0.87 -11.90 8.97
CA LEU A 130 0.12 -11.38 9.92
C LEU A 130 -0.27 -11.66 11.37
N LYS A 131 -1.55 -11.47 11.73
CA LYS A 131 -2.07 -11.79 13.07
C LYS A 131 -1.91 -13.28 13.38
N LYS A 132 -2.25 -14.16 12.44
CA LYS A 132 -2.09 -15.60 12.61
C LYS A 132 -0.62 -16.00 12.79
N ALA A 133 0.30 -15.39 12.06
CA ALA A 133 1.74 -15.66 12.19
C ALA A 133 2.29 -15.19 13.55
N ALA A 134 1.80 -14.05 14.08
CA ALA A 134 2.17 -13.55 15.40
C ALA A 134 1.67 -14.46 16.51
N ASP A 135 0.44 -14.96 16.42
CA ASP A 135 -0.14 -15.88 17.40
C ASP A 135 0.61 -17.23 17.44
N THR A 136 1.05 -17.72 16.27
CA THR A 136 1.81 -18.99 16.16
C THR A 136 3.23 -18.87 16.74
N SER A 137 3.83 -17.68 16.70
CA SER A 137 5.16 -17.43 17.27
C SER A 137 5.15 -17.25 18.80
N HIS A 138 3.98 -17.17 19.42
CA HIS A 138 3.78 -17.01 20.87
C HIS A 138 3.39 -18.30 21.58
N GLU A 139 3.55 -19.47 20.93
CA GLU A 139 3.33 -20.76 21.60
C GLU A 139 4.47 -20.97 22.61
N PRO A 140 4.16 -21.10 23.93
CA PRO A 140 5.20 -21.20 24.93
C PRO A 140 5.97 -22.50 24.74
N ALA A 141 7.28 -22.41 24.61
CA ALA A 141 8.15 -23.55 24.64
C ALA A 141 7.84 -24.35 25.91
N LEU A 142 7.34 -25.58 25.75
CA LEU A 142 7.16 -26.54 26.82
C LEU A 142 8.50 -26.71 27.56
N VAL A 143 8.58 -26.17 28.76
CA VAL A 143 9.70 -26.42 29.65
C VAL A 143 9.61 -27.89 30.03
N ALA A 144 10.44 -28.73 29.44
CA ALA A 144 10.65 -30.10 29.87
C ALA A 144 11.28 -30.05 31.27
N SER A 145 10.47 -30.31 32.29
CA SER A 145 10.98 -30.57 33.63
C SER A 145 11.69 -31.90 33.64
N TYR A 146 13.00 -31.87 33.76
CA TYR A 146 13.78 -33.05 34.13
C TYR A 146 13.65 -33.24 35.66
N SER A 147 13.06 -34.36 36.04
CA SER A 147 13.15 -34.95 37.40
C SER A 147 14.37 -35.83 37.50
#